data_3dd0fc80b11ea4b3f93013f084fcb74d
#
_entry.id   3dd0fc80b11ea4b3f93013f084fcb74d
#
_cell.length_a   1.000
_cell.length_b   1.000
_cell.length_c   1.000
_cell.angle_alpha   90.00
_cell.angle_beta   90.00
_cell.angle_gamma   90.00
#
_symmetry.space_group_name_H-M   'P 1'
#
loop_
_entity.id
_entity.type
_entity.pdbx_description
1 polymer ?
#
loop_
_entity_poly.entity_id
_entity_poly.type
_entity_poly.pdbx_seq_one_letter_code
_entity_poly.pdbx_strand_id
1 'polypeptide(L)'
;MTARLTMAALLWLVAFVLSFWAAVAQAACAPGQVDLRGPWGQAQFTVEIADTDETRARGLMHRERMARSAGMLFIYDAPTEPSFWMRNTLIPLDMLFIDPEGRITRIHHEAQPLDETPIPGGPNVLMVLEINGGLARRFGITEGSEIRHPRLDQDIAAWPCD
;
A
#
# COMPACT_ATOMS: atom_id res chain seq x y z
N MET A 1 55.67 27.05 22.69
CA MET A 1 54.31 26.93 23.25
C MET A 1 53.29 26.77 22.13
N THR A 2 53.36 25.74 21.27
CA THR A 2 52.46 25.66 20.06
C THR A 2 51.98 24.25 19.73
N ALA A 3 52.04 23.27 20.64
CA ALA A 3 51.70 21.88 20.28
C ALA A 3 50.50 21.28 21.03
N ARG A 4 49.74 22.04 21.85
CA ARG A 4 48.65 21.48 22.66
C ARG A 4 47.23 21.84 22.18
N LEU A 5 47.12 22.70 21.20
CA LEU A 5 45.79 23.15 20.68
C LEU A 5 45.24 22.31 19.51
N THR A 6 46.05 21.46 18.89
CA THR A 6 45.65 20.71 17.69
C THR A 6 44.97 19.37 17.99
N MET A 7 45.27 18.74 19.12
CA MET A 7 44.61 17.44 19.44
C MET A 7 43.17 17.57 19.93
N ALA A 8 42.85 18.64 20.65
CA ALA A 8 41.46 18.86 21.10
C ALA A 8 40.52 19.19 19.94
N ALA A 9 40.97 19.98 18.96
CA ALA A 9 40.21 20.32 17.79
C ALA A 9 39.92 19.10 16.88
N LEU A 10 40.86 18.16 16.76
CA LEU A 10 40.67 16.93 15.98
C LEU A 10 39.63 16.00 16.64
N LEU A 11 39.62 15.89 17.96
CA LEU A 11 38.65 15.06 18.70
C LEU A 11 37.21 15.59 18.56
N TRP A 12 37.01 16.90 18.51
CA TRP A 12 35.69 17.51 18.29
C TRP A 12 35.17 17.32 16.86
N LEU A 13 36.06 17.35 15.86
CA LEU A 13 35.70 17.10 14.47
C LEU A 13 35.32 15.64 14.23
N VAL A 14 35.99 14.68 14.83
CA VAL A 14 35.66 13.26 14.73
C VAL A 14 34.33 12.94 15.45
N ALA A 15 34.08 13.56 16.62
CA ALA A 15 32.79 13.40 17.33
C ALA A 15 31.62 13.98 16.56
N PHE A 16 31.82 15.07 15.79
CA PHE A 16 30.75 15.70 14.99
C PHE A 16 30.41 14.90 13.72
N VAL A 17 31.38 14.19 13.13
CA VAL A 17 31.12 13.35 11.94
C VAL A 17 30.43 12.05 12.30
N LEU A 18 30.60 11.53 13.51
CA LEU A 18 29.91 10.30 13.97
C LEU A 18 28.45 10.50 14.34
N SER A 19 28.01 11.75 14.53
CA SER A 19 26.62 12.06 14.94
C SER A 19 25.63 12.11 13.77
N PHE A 20 26.06 12.02 12.52
CA PHE A 20 25.21 12.19 11.34
C PHE A 20 24.70 10.88 10.71
N TRP A 21 24.98 9.75 11.30
CA TRP A 21 24.32 8.52 10.92
C TRP A 21 23.06 8.31 11.77
N ALA A 22 22.15 9.28 11.70
CA ALA A 22 20.78 9.01 12.08
C ALA A 22 20.28 7.94 11.09
N ALA A 23 20.21 6.70 11.55
CA ALA A 23 19.49 5.66 10.83
C ALA A 23 18.09 6.23 10.56
N VAL A 24 17.76 6.45 9.29
CA VAL A 24 16.38 6.67 8.89
C VAL A 24 15.67 5.39 9.30
N ALA A 25 15.03 5.40 10.46
CA ALA A 25 14.15 4.32 10.86
C ALA A 25 13.08 4.28 9.76
N GLN A 26 13.18 3.31 8.86
CA GLN A 26 12.08 3.01 7.95
C GLN A 26 10.89 2.69 8.84
N ALA A 27 9.81 3.44 8.66
CA ALA A 27 8.59 3.20 9.42
C ALA A 27 8.17 1.76 9.16
N ALA A 28 8.13 0.95 10.23
CA ALA A 28 7.63 -0.41 10.15
C ALA A 28 6.22 -0.38 9.55
N CYS A 29 5.88 -1.37 8.75
CA CYS A 29 4.53 -1.51 8.20
C CYS A 29 3.49 -1.42 9.31
N ALA A 30 2.43 -0.65 9.10
CA ALA A 30 1.31 -0.53 10.02
C ALA A 30 0.07 -1.25 9.47
N PRO A 31 -0.70 -1.96 10.29
CA PRO A 31 -1.90 -2.68 9.82
C PRO A 31 -2.94 -1.82 9.11
N GLY A 32 -3.00 -0.54 9.43
CA GLY A 32 -3.90 0.43 8.78
C GLY A 32 -3.29 1.19 7.62
N GLN A 33 -2.17 0.73 7.05
CA GLN A 33 -1.49 1.40 5.95
C GLN A 33 -1.02 0.39 4.91
N VAL A 34 -1.11 0.77 3.65
CA VAL A 34 -0.53 0.05 2.52
C VAL A 34 0.44 0.98 1.82
N ASP A 35 1.68 0.57 1.70
CA ASP A 35 2.66 1.24 0.85
C ASP A 35 2.70 0.56 -0.51
N LEU A 36 2.82 1.35 -1.57
CA LEU A 36 2.97 0.88 -2.94
C LEU A 36 4.27 1.41 -3.52
N ARG A 37 4.93 0.60 -4.35
CA ARG A 37 6.09 1.03 -5.14
C ARG A 37 6.06 0.44 -6.56
N GLY A 38 6.74 1.13 -7.45
CA GLY A 38 6.94 0.69 -8.82
C GLY A 38 7.88 1.65 -9.57
N PRO A 39 8.06 1.49 -10.89
CA PRO A 39 8.87 2.42 -11.70
C PRO A 39 8.39 3.87 -11.66
N TRP A 40 7.12 4.09 -11.27
CA TRP A 40 6.47 5.40 -11.15
C TRP A 40 6.79 6.11 -9.83
N GLY A 41 7.44 5.45 -8.85
CA GLY A 41 7.75 5.97 -7.52
C GLY A 41 7.06 5.19 -6.41
N GLN A 42 6.60 5.91 -5.38
CA GLN A 42 5.94 5.33 -4.21
C GLN A 42 4.67 6.10 -3.84
N ALA A 43 3.72 5.40 -3.24
CA ALA A 43 2.51 5.99 -2.64
C ALA A 43 2.17 5.24 -1.35
N GLN A 44 1.42 5.91 -0.47
CA GLN A 44 0.90 5.31 0.77
C GLN A 44 -0.58 5.63 0.89
N PHE A 45 -1.35 4.64 1.30
CA PHE A 45 -2.77 4.78 1.61
C PHE A 45 -3.05 4.34 3.04
N THR A 46 -3.85 5.13 3.76
CA THR A 46 -4.47 4.69 5.01
C THR A 46 -5.68 3.84 4.67
N VAL A 47 -5.74 2.62 5.20
CA VAL A 47 -6.77 1.67 4.80
C VAL A 47 -7.60 1.18 5.98
N GLU A 48 -8.87 1.00 5.72
CA GLU A 48 -9.74 0.15 6.52
C GLU A 48 -9.57 -1.30 6.05
N ILE A 49 -9.59 -2.24 6.99
CA ILE A 49 -9.42 -3.66 6.68
C ILE A 49 -10.79 -4.34 6.55
N ALA A 50 -10.96 -5.08 5.47
CA ALA A 50 -12.11 -5.95 5.21
C ALA A 50 -11.62 -7.40 5.12
N ASP A 51 -11.56 -8.11 6.26
CA ASP A 51 -11.01 -9.46 6.36
C ASP A 51 -12.01 -10.50 6.89
N THR A 52 -13.26 -10.11 7.10
CA THR A 52 -14.38 -11.03 7.37
C THR A 52 -15.35 -11.06 6.20
N ASP A 53 -16.17 -12.11 6.08
CA ASP A 53 -17.17 -12.19 5.02
C ASP A 53 -18.15 -11.01 5.07
N GLU A 54 -18.54 -10.57 6.26
CA GLU A 54 -19.41 -9.42 6.46
C GLU A 54 -18.75 -8.11 5.98
N THR A 55 -17.51 -7.85 6.37
CA THR A 55 -16.80 -6.63 6.01
C THR A 55 -16.48 -6.61 4.52
N ARG A 56 -16.08 -7.76 3.93
CA ARG A 56 -15.89 -7.90 2.48
C ARG A 56 -17.19 -7.69 1.70
N ALA A 57 -18.31 -8.27 2.18
CA ALA A 57 -19.61 -8.09 1.52
C ALA A 57 -20.12 -6.66 1.57
N ARG A 58 -19.79 -5.91 2.62
CA ARG A 58 -20.16 -4.50 2.76
C ARG A 58 -19.27 -3.59 1.93
N GLY A 59 -17.95 -3.78 2.00
CA GLY A 59 -16.98 -2.91 1.34
C GLY A 59 -17.24 -1.43 1.62
N LEU A 60 -17.11 -0.60 0.57
CA LEU A 60 -17.31 0.85 0.60
C LEU A 60 -18.76 1.30 0.29
N MET A 61 -19.73 0.39 0.42
CA MET A 61 -21.15 0.72 0.20
C MET A 61 -21.61 1.91 1.06
N HIS A 62 -22.49 2.73 0.48
CA HIS A 62 -23.14 3.90 1.09
C HIS A 62 -22.17 5.04 1.49
N ARG A 63 -20.89 5.00 1.07
CA ARG A 63 -19.96 6.11 1.27
C ARG A 63 -20.14 7.16 0.19
N GLU A 64 -20.43 8.38 0.61
CA GLU A 64 -20.57 9.52 -0.27
C GLU A 64 -19.23 10.13 -0.68
N ARG A 65 -18.17 9.89 0.13
CA ARG A 65 -16.83 10.42 -0.10
C ARG A 65 -15.77 9.59 0.64
N MET A 66 -14.56 9.61 0.13
CA MET A 66 -13.37 9.04 0.76
C MET A 66 -12.20 10.01 0.61
N ALA A 67 -11.37 10.16 1.65
CA ALA A 67 -10.17 10.99 1.58
C ALA A 67 -9.24 10.49 0.47
N ARG A 68 -8.49 11.39 -0.15
CA ARG A 68 -7.66 11.05 -1.32
C ARG A 68 -6.59 10.00 -1.03
N SER A 69 -6.04 9.99 0.17
CA SER A 69 -5.04 9.03 0.65
C SER A 69 -5.65 7.87 1.42
N ALA A 70 -6.98 7.70 1.38
CA ALA A 70 -7.67 6.61 2.03
C ALA A 70 -8.06 5.52 1.02
N GLY A 71 -8.28 4.31 1.55
CA GLY A 71 -8.75 3.16 0.79
C GLY A 71 -9.33 2.10 1.70
N MET A 72 -9.68 0.96 1.11
CA MET A 72 -10.05 -0.25 1.83
C MET A 72 -9.21 -1.42 1.30
N LEU A 73 -8.63 -2.19 2.21
CA LEU A 73 -7.88 -3.39 1.88
C LEU A 73 -8.71 -4.62 2.25
N PHE A 74 -9.15 -5.33 1.22
CA PHE A 74 -9.79 -6.64 1.35
C PHE A 74 -8.70 -7.68 1.47
N ILE A 75 -8.81 -8.58 2.45
CA ILE A 75 -7.85 -9.64 2.70
C ILE A 75 -8.61 -10.97 2.74
N TYR A 76 -8.13 -11.95 1.97
CA TYR A 76 -8.65 -13.31 1.96
C TYR A 76 -7.75 -14.23 2.78
N ASP A 77 -8.32 -15.30 3.33
CA ASP A 77 -7.57 -16.27 4.13
C ASP A 77 -6.64 -17.15 3.27
N ALA A 78 -6.95 -17.28 1.99
CA ALA A 78 -6.17 -17.99 0.99
C ALA A 78 -6.35 -17.34 -0.39
N PRO A 79 -5.40 -17.53 -1.32
CA PRO A 79 -5.54 -17.05 -2.68
C PRO A 79 -6.84 -17.55 -3.33
N THR A 80 -7.55 -16.66 -3.99
CA THR A 80 -8.86 -16.92 -4.58
C THR A 80 -8.99 -16.24 -5.95
N GLU A 81 -10.15 -16.40 -6.59
CA GLU A 81 -10.55 -15.69 -7.81
C GLU A 81 -11.77 -14.83 -7.48
N PRO A 82 -11.58 -13.62 -6.92
CA PRO A 82 -12.68 -12.78 -6.47
C PRO A 82 -13.37 -12.10 -7.65
N SER A 83 -14.65 -11.80 -7.46
CA SER A 83 -15.41 -10.92 -8.34
C SER A 83 -16.05 -9.81 -7.52
N PHE A 84 -15.86 -8.58 -7.97
CA PHE A 84 -16.39 -7.36 -7.36
C PHE A 84 -17.56 -6.81 -8.15
N TRP A 85 -18.24 -5.84 -7.61
CA TRP A 85 -19.28 -5.03 -8.20
C TRP A 85 -19.36 -3.68 -7.50
N MET A 86 -20.11 -2.73 -8.06
CA MET A 86 -20.31 -1.41 -7.45
C MET A 86 -21.71 -1.24 -6.83
N ARG A 87 -22.36 -2.36 -6.46
CA ARG A 87 -23.68 -2.32 -5.81
C ARG A 87 -23.62 -1.42 -4.56
N ASN A 88 -24.55 -0.49 -4.45
CA ASN A 88 -24.64 0.48 -3.35
C ASN A 88 -23.36 1.31 -3.10
N THR A 89 -22.39 1.31 -4.00
CA THR A 89 -21.16 2.10 -3.91
C THR A 89 -21.36 3.40 -4.69
N LEU A 90 -21.23 4.53 -3.99
CA LEU A 90 -21.65 5.84 -4.51
C LEU A 90 -20.47 6.64 -5.12
N ILE A 91 -19.25 6.19 -4.93
CA ILE A 91 -18.03 6.84 -5.41
C ILE A 91 -17.33 5.94 -6.44
N PRO A 92 -16.71 6.51 -7.50
CA PRO A 92 -15.91 5.72 -8.42
C PRO A 92 -14.66 5.19 -7.72
N LEU A 93 -14.24 3.95 -8.05
CA LEU A 93 -13.12 3.27 -7.44
C LEU A 93 -12.14 2.73 -8.47
N ASP A 94 -10.85 2.76 -8.14
CA ASP A 94 -9.86 1.88 -8.75
C ASP A 94 -9.69 0.66 -7.84
N MET A 95 -9.70 -0.54 -8.42
CA MET A 95 -9.51 -1.82 -7.71
C MET A 95 -8.20 -2.44 -8.16
N LEU A 96 -7.26 -2.64 -7.22
CA LEU A 96 -5.95 -3.21 -7.43
C LEU A 96 -5.95 -4.63 -6.87
N PHE A 97 -5.87 -5.63 -7.73
CA PHE A 97 -5.85 -7.06 -7.36
C PHE A 97 -4.42 -7.50 -7.13
N ILE A 98 -4.17 -8.17 -6.01
CA ILE A 98 -2.82 -8.37 -5.46
C ILE A 98 -2.66 -9.85 -5.12
N ASP A 99 -1.57 -10.45 -5.58
CA ASP A 99 -1.20 -11.84 -5.32
C ASP A 99 -0.57 -12.05 -3.93
N PRO A 100 -0.28 -13.31 -3.52
CA PRO A 100 0.36 -13.60 -2.23
C PRO A 100 1.74 -12.99 -2.03
N GLU A 101 2.45 -12.68 -3.10
CA GLU A 101 3.76 -12.03 -3.05
C GLU A 101 3.66 -10.50 -2.91
N GLY A 102 2.44 -9.95 -2.93
CA GLY A 102 2.20 -8.52 -2.85
C GLY A 102 2.38 -7.78 -4.19
N ARG A 103 2.31 -8.51 -5.32
CA ARG A 103 2.37 -7.89 -6.65
C ARG A 103 0.97 -7.57 -7.15
N ILE A 104 0.79 -6.41 -7.76
CA ILE A 104 -0.46 -6.06 -8.44
C ILE A 104 -0.52 -6.83 -9.76
N THR A 105 -1.45 -7.76 -9.86
CA THR A 105 -1.65 -8.61 -11.04
C THR A 105 -2.66 -8.03 -12.02
N ARG A 106 -3.56 -7.18 -11.53
CA ARG A 106 -4.61 -6.55 -12.33
C ARG A 106 -5.06 -5.24 -11.70
N ILE A 107 -5.45 -4.28 -12.53
CA ILE A 107 -6.09 -3.03 -12.11
C ILE A 107 -7.39 -2.84 -12.89
N HIS A 108 -8.51 -2.68 -12.18
CA HIS A 108 -9.74 -2.17 -12.76
C HIS A 108 -9.85 -0.69 -12.43
N HIS A 109 -9.87 0.14 -13.46
CA HIS A 109 -9.87 1.60 -13.32
C HIS A 109 -11.28 2.17 -13.33
N GLU A 110 -11.54 3.11 -12.43
CA GLU A 110 -12.74 3.98 -12.44
C GLU A 110 -14.04 3.19 -12.54
N ALA A 111 -14.15 2.10 -11.73
CA ALA A 111 -15.39 1.34 -11.61
C ALA A 111 -16.56 2.29 -11.35
N GLN A 112 -17.61 2.16 -12.15
CA GLN A 112 -18.73 3.10 -12.17
C GLN A 112 -19.63 2.89 -10.95
N PRO A 113 -20.00 3.96 -10.21
CA PRO A 113 -20.93 3.86 -9.09
C PRO A 113 -22.22 3.16 -9.50
N LEU A 114 -22.74 2.31 -8.60
CA LEU A 114 -24.00 1.57 -8.74
C LEU A 114 -24.06 0.56 -9.88
N ASP A 115 -22.98 0.34 -10.62
CA ASP A 115 -22.92 -0.72 -11.64
C ASP A 115 -22.76 -2.09 -10.96
N GLU A 116 -23.70 -3.00 -11.22
CA GLU A 116 -23.68 -4.37 -10.69
C GLU A 116 -23.02 -5.37 -11.65
N THR A 117 -22.44 -4.89 -12.76
CA THR A 117 -21.68 -5.75 -13.67
C THR A 117 -20.48 -6.35 -12.93
N PRO A 118 -20.31 -7.69 -13.00
CA PRO A 118 -19.19 -8.34 -12.34
C PRO A 118 -17.82 -7.83 -12.83
N ILE A 119 -16.94 -7.52 -11.90
CA ILE A 119 -15.54 -7.12 -12.12
C ILE A 119 -14.65 -8.27 -11.66
N PRO A 120 -14.20 -9.14 -12.58
CA PRO A 120 -13.35 -10.29 -12.20
C PRO A 120 -11.95 -9.82 -11.80
N GLY A 121 -11.47 -10.34 -10.67
CA GLY A 121 -10.12 -10.04 -10.17
C GLY A 121 -9.02 -10.86 -10.84
N GLY A 122 -9.37 -11.98 -11.47
CA GLY A 122 -8.44 -12.97 -11.98
C GLY A 122 -8.01 -13.98 -10.90
N PRO A 123 -7.16 -14.94 -11.25
CA PRO A 123 -6.73 -16.00 -10.35
C PRO A 123 -5.68 -15.53 -9.35
N ASN A 124 -5.49 -16.33 -8.29
CA ASN A 124 -4.40 -16.19 -7.31
C ASN A 124 -4.38 -14.84 -6.58
N VAL A 125 -5.54 -14.23 -6.32
CA VAL A 125 -5.65 -12.98 -5.59
C VAL A 125 -5.74 -13.25 -4.09
N LEU A 126 -4.83 -12.65 -3.30
CA LEU A 126 -4.85 -12.69 -1.84
C LEU A 126 -5.47 -11.43 -1.24
N MET A 127 -5.23 -10.27 -1.85
CA MET A 127 -5.73 -8.98 -1.38
C MET A 127 -6.29 -8.16 -2.53
N VAL A 128 -7.20 -7.22 -2.20
CA VAL A 128 -7.67 -6.19 -3.14
C VAL A 128 -7.63 -4.85 -2.44
N LEU A 129 -6.97 -3.87 -3.05
CA LEU A 129 -6.94 -2.51 -2.56
C LEU A 129 -7.90 -1.66 -3.40
N GLU A 130 -8.94 -1.12 -2.75
CA GLU A 130 -9.84 -0.12 -3.33
C GLU A 130 -9.39 1.28 -2.94
N ILE A 131 -9.21 2.15 -3.92
CA ILE A 131 -8.89 3.58 -3.77
C ILE A 131 -9.82 4.42 -4.62
N ASN A 132 -9.85 5.74 -4.42
CA ASN A 132 -10.65 6.62 -5.27
C ASN A 132 -10.33 6.44 -6.76
N GLY A 133 -11.36 6.41 -7.59
CA GLY A 133 -11.25 6.23 -9.04
C GLY A 133 -10.32 7.25 -9.71
N GLY A 134 -9.52 6.78 -10.65
CA GLY A 134 -8.54 7.57 -11.40
C GLY A 134 -7.21 7.82 -10.68
N LEU A 135 -7.07 7.44 -9.40
CA LEU A 135 -5.81 7.63 -8.66
C LEU A 135 -4.70 6.71 -9.17
N ALA A 136 -5.02 5.48 -9.54
CA ALA A 136 -4.02 4.56 -10.08
C ALA A 136 -3.35 5.16 -11.33
N ARG A 137 -4.14 5.66 -12.27
CA ARG A 137 -3.61 6.34 -13.47
C ARG A 137 -2.84 7.61 -13.13
N ARG A 138 -3.35 8.41 -12.20
CA ARG A 138 -2.72 9.68 -11.81
C ARG A 138 -1.34 9.49 -11.17
N PHE A 139 -1.15 8.45 -10.39
CA PHE A 139 0.15 8.09 -9.81
C PHE A 139 1.03 7.28 -10.75
N GLY A 140 0.47 6.74 -11.82
CA GLY A 140 1.17 5.85 -12.75
C GLY A 140 1.30 4.42 -12.19
N ILE A 141 0.43 4.02 -11.27
CA ILE A 141 0.41 2.66 -10.73
C ILE A 141 0.05 1.70 -11.86
N THR A 142 0.87 0.68 -12.04
CA THR A 142 0.73 -0.34 -13.08
C THR A 142 0.72 -1.73 -12.50
N GLU A 143 0.24 -2.69 -13.26
CA GLU A 143 0.46 -4.11 -13.00
C GLU A 143 1.96 -4.38 -12.88
N GLY A 144 2.35 -5.28 -11.98
CA GLY A 144 3.73 -5.52 -11.58
C GLY A 144 4.25 -4.57 -10.49
N SER A 145 3.52 -3.50 -10.12
CA SER A 145 3.82 -2.72 -8.90
C SER A 145 3.68 -3.59 -7.67
N GLU A 146 4.40 -3.26 -6.62
CA GLU A 146 4.47 -4.03 -5.39
C GLU A 146 3.85 -3.27 -4.23
N ILE A 147 3.21 -3.99 -3.34
CA ILE A 147 2.76 -3.47 -2.05
C ILE A 147 3.57 -4.07 -0.91
N ARG A 148 3.60 -3.37 0.23
CA ARG A 148 3.97 -3.99 1.51
C ARG A 148 2.87 -3.74 2.54
N HIS A 149 2.61 -4.78 3.31
CA HIS A 149 1.62 -4.78 4.39
C HIS A 149 1.94 -5.94 5.35
N PRO A 150 1.75 -5.79 6.68
CA PRO A 150 2.12 -6.83 7.65
C PRO A 150 1.30 -8.13 7.54
N ARG A 151 0.21 -8.14 6.80
CA ARG A 151 -0.62 -9.34 6.55
C ARG A 151 -0.15 -10.16 5.33
N LEU A 152 0.85 -9.70 4.58
CA LEU A 152 1.55 -10.54 3.61
C LEU A 152 2.48 -11.51 4.36
N ASP A 153 2.71 -12.67 3.78
CA ASP A 153 3.77 -13.58 4.24
C ASP A 153 5.13 -12.94 3.92
N GLN A 154 5.86 -12.53 4.96
CA GLN A 154 7.10 -11.77 4.84
C GLN A 154 8.24 -12.61 4.23
N ASP A 155 8.14 -13.94 4.26
CA ASP A 155 9.16 -14.83 3.67
C ASP A 155 9.09 -14.87 2.14
N ILE A 156 7.91 -14.57 1.54
CA ILE A 156 7.71 -14.58 0.10
C ILE A 156 7.35 -13.22 -0.49
N ALA A 157 7.09 -12.22 0.33
CA ALA A 157 6.71 -10.89 -0.13
C ALA A 157 7.79 -10.28 -1.01
N ALA A 158 7.40 -9.76 -2.18
CA ALA A 158 8.31 -9.05 -3.09
C ALA A 158 8.87 -7.76 -2.47
N TRP A 159 8.16 -7.21 -1.51
CA TRP A 159 8.57 -6.08 -0.70
C TRP A 159 8.19 -6.30 0.76
N PRO A 160 9.07 -6.92 1.56
CA PRO A 160 8.80 -7.15 2.98
C PRO A 160 8.76 -5.86 3.81
N CYS A 161 8.30 -5.97 5.05
CA CYS A 161 8.06 -4.86 5.97
C CYS A 161 9.30 -4.30 6.68
N ASP A 162 10.43 -4.93 6.59
CA ASP A 162 11.70 -4.60 7.29
C ASP A 162 12.80 -4.09 6.36
#